data_79a99ae6ee5b2fdf97c0e52b941e7804
#
_entry.id   79a99ae6ee5b2fdf97c0e52b941e7804
#
_cell.length_a   1.000
_cell.length_b   1.000
_cell.length_c   1.000
_cell.angle_alpha   90.00
_cell.angle_beta   90.00
_cell.angle_gamma   90.00
#
_symmetry.space_group_name_H-M   'P 1'
#
loop_
_entity.id
_entity.type
_entity.pdbx_description
1 polymer ?
#
loop_
_entity_poly.entity_id
_entity_poly.type
_entity_poly.pdbx_seq_one_letter_code
_entity_poly.pdbx_strand_id
1 'polypeptide(L)'
;MWRLRVVHVAFSIASIAAAVAAPFAGTATGLALTVADAGVMLAAAVLATLPGIARRLDPHTGQRTPGWLTAACHVLRVAAPLAFLATIGAALAGMPARTDGTRAWWLPGIGIGAFQYAVTVGLGAFTLVTTFVLARMERPRERRALGGLAAWVVLMVAAGSANVMALGLLFWTAGFFGVPAGPSAPGPVGGKLFLDEPVWWTAGLVPLLLAGLVLVAVALWLIARAQARRLAPELKPYYLERDDARVVARTWALAGLTDRAGLVLGVLTGIGVAGSAAASAGYWLGLFTPDGGPAGLLATAGSWAMVAVVVALVAVGRRTYSDTRLRRTVGILWDICTFWPRAVHPLSPPCYTERVVPELMARVGVLAPTDRDQVVLSGHSQGSVLVAALVPQLGDVLRARVRLLTHGSPLRRLYAPFFPAYFGDAGLSAVRERVSWCNLYRLSDPIGGPVFRRVDPLAGGERDAVDRFCWDPARPGPGEPLPETRWHSGYWLEPSYDTALAGLVSVKPAA
;
A
#
# COMPACT_ATOMS: atom_id res chain seq x y z
N MET A 1 -16.21 -14.03 -6.13
CA MET A 1 -14.92 -13.70 -6.77
C MET A 1 -15.01 -13.00 -8.13
N TRP A 2 -15.78 -13.51 -9.11
CA TRP A 2 -15.79 -12.90 -10.45
C TRP A 2 -16.18 -11.42 -10.47
N ARG A 3 -17.12 -10.97 -9.61
CA ARG A 3 -17.61 -9.58 -9.56
C ARG A 3 -16.51 -8.60 -9.18
N LEU A 4 -15.75 -8.92 -8.14
CA LEU A 4 -14.62 -8.08 -7.71
C LEU A 4 -13.54 -8.03 -8.80
N ARG A 5 -13.26 -9.16 -9.45
CA ARG A 5 -12.34 -9.23 -10.60
C ARG A 5 -12.79 -8.32 -11.73
N VAL A 6 -14.09 -8.35 -12.08
CA VAL A 6 -14.64 -7.48 -13.14
C VAL A 6 -14.44 -6.01 -12.81
N VAL A 7 -14.74 -5.57 -11.58
CA VAL A 7 -14.56 -4.17 -11.17
C VAL A 7 -13.11 -3.72 -11.35
N HIS A 8 -12.16 -4.52 -10.94
CA HIS A 8 -10.75 -4.15 -11.03
C HIS A 8 -10.19 -4.21 -12.45
N VAL A 9 -10.58 -5.22 -13.23
CA VAL A 9 -10.21 -5.31 -14.64
C VAL A 9 -10.81 -4.15 -15.42
N ALA A 10 -12.07 -3.79 -15.15
CA ALA A 10 -12.70 -2.65 -15.77
C ALA A 10 -11.99 -1.33 -15.43
N PHE A 11 -11.58 -1.14 -14.17
CA PHE A 11 -10.77 0.01 -13.77
C PHE A 11 -9.44 0.09 -14.54
N SER A 12 -8.73 -1.03 -14.62
CA SER A 12 -7.42 -1.09 -15.31
C SER A 12 -7.57 -0.80 -16.80
N ILE A 13 -8.55 -1.41 -17.46
CA ILE A 13 -8.84 -1.20 -18.89
C ILE A 13 -9.21 0.27 -19.14
N ALA A 14 -10.11 0.83 -18.34
CA ALA A 14 -10.54 2.22 -18.48
C ALA A 14 -9.40 3.22 -18.21
N SER A 15 -8.50 2.91 -17.27
CA SER A 15 -7.31 3.74 -17.02
C SER A 15 -6.37 3.79 -18.22
N ILE A 16 -6.13 2.66 -18.87
CA ILE A 16 -5.31 2.59 -20.09
C ILE A 16 -6.01 3.32 -21.23
N ALA A 17 -7.32 3.10 -21.40
CA ALA A 17 -8.11 3.77 -22.43
C ALA A 17 -8.09 5.29 -22.25
N ALA A 18 -8.30 5.80 -21.03
CA ALA A 18 -8.23 7.22 -20.73
C ALA A 18 -6.86 7.82 -21.05
N ALA A 19 -5.77 7.09 -20.74
CA ALA A 19 -4.42 7.51 -21.07
C ALA A 19 -4.19 7.58 -22.59
N VAL A 20 -4.77 6.67 -23.37
CA VAL A 20 -4.71 6.67 -24.84
C VAL A 20 -5.61 7.77 -25.43
N ALA A 21 -6.78 8.03 -24.84
CA ALA A 21 -7.73 9.06 -25.32
C ALA A 21 -7.24 10.49 -25.02
N ALA A 22 -6.50 10.69 -23.93
CA ALA A 22 -6.06 12.00 -23.46
C ALA A 22 -5.39 12.87 -24.55
N PRO A 23 -4.49 12.33 -25.40
CA PRO A 23 -3.86 13.08 -26.48
C PRO A 23 -4.85 13.65 -27.51
N PHE A 24 -6.02 13.01 -27.66
CA PHE A 24 -7.02 13.38 -28.66
C PHE A 24 -8.17 14.20 -28.07
N ALA A 25 -8.15 14.51 -26.77
CA ALA A 25 -9.25 15.18 -26.08
C ALA A 25 -9.47 16.65 -26.55
N GLY A 26 -8.54 17.22 -27.35
CA GLY A 26 -8.77 18.47 -28.09
C GLY A 26 -9.81 18.35 -29.20
N THR A 27 -10.17 17.13 -29.62
CA THR A 27 -11.28 16.87 -30.55
C THR A 27 -12.55 16.49 -29.77
N ALA A 28 -13.72 16.78 -30.31
CA ALA A 28 -14.99 16.41 -29.68
C ALA A 28 -15.09 14.90 -29.41
N THR A 29 -14.62 14.08 -30.35
CA THR A 29 -14.60 12.61 -30.22
C THR A 29 -13.62 12.18 -29.10
N GLY A 30 -12.41 12.71 -29.09
CA GLY A 30 -11.41 12.39 -28.09
C GLY A 30 -11.85 12.83 -26.68
N LEU A 31 -12.48 13.99 -26.55
CA LEU A 31 -13.06 14.44 -25.29
C LEU A 31 -14.17 13.51 -24.81
N ALA A 32 -15.09 13.13 -25.69
CA ALA A 32 -16.17 12.22 -25.36
C ALA A 32 -15.66 10.84 -24.89
N LEU A 33 -14.64 10.29 -25.56
CA LEU A 33 -14.00 9.04 -25.18
C LEU A 33 -13.27 9.17 -23.84
N THR A 34 -12.52 10.27 -23.61
CA THR A 34 -11.86 10.52 -22.33
C THR A 34 -12.85 10.59 -21.18
N VAL A 35 -13.99 11.27 -21.38
CA VAL A 35 -15.05 11.37 -20.38
C VAL A 35 -15.72 10.01 -20.16
N ALA A 36 -15.97 9.23 -21.21
CA ALA A 36 -16.55 7.89 -21.09
C ALA A 36 -15.63 6.94 -20.31
N ASP A 37 -14.34 6.90 -20.65
CA ASP A 37 -13.34 6.09 -19.96
C ASP A 37 -13.17 6.51 -18.50
N ALA A 38 -13.14 7.82 -18.22
CA ALA A 38 -13.13 8.37 -16.87
C ALA A 38 -14.39 7.98 -16.08
N GLY A 39 -15.55 7.97 -16.72
CA GLY A 39 -16.82 7.53 -16.13
C GLY A 39 -16.79 6.04 -15.73
N VAL A 40 -16.30 5.18 -16.61
CA VAL A 40 -16.11 3.74 -16.32
C VAL A 40 -15.10 3.54 -15.17
N MET A 41 -13.98 4.26 -15.20
CA MET A 41 -12.98 4.22 -14.16
C MET A 41 -13.55 4.67 -12.80
N LEU A 42 -14.30 5.76 -12.78
CA LEU A 42 -14.97 6.26 -11.57
C LEU A 42 -15.96 5.25 -11.02
N ALA A 43 -16.85 4.71 -11.87
CA ALA A 43 -17.83 3.72 -11.45
C ALA A 43 -17.15 2.49 -10.84
N ALA A 44 -16.09 1.99 -11.46
CA ALA A 44 -15.30 0.90 -10.92
C ALA A 44 -14.62 1.26 -9.60
N ALA A 45 -14.04 2.47 -9.48
CA ALA A 45 -13.43 2.96 -8.24
C ALA A 45 -14.46 3.05 -7.10
N VAL A 46 -15.64 3.59 -7.35
CA VAL A 46 -16.74 3.66 -6.38
C VAL A 46 -17.13 2.27 -5.89
N LEU A 47 -17.30 1.31 -6.79
CA LEU A 47 -17.68 -0.06 -6.44
C LEU A 47 -16.57 -0.77 -5.64
N ALA A 48 -15.31 -0.47 -5.90
CA ALA A 48 -14.17 -1.08 -5.21
C ALA A 48 -13.89 -0.46 -3.85
N THR A 49 -14.14 0.85 -3.67
CA THR A 49 -13.69 1.60 -2.49
C THR A 49 -14.76 1.85 -1.44
N LEU A 50 -16.05 1.83 -1.79
CA LEU A 50 -17.12 1.97 -0.80
C LEU A 50 -17.22 0.70 0.05
N PRO A 51 -16.89 0.76 1.37
CA PRO A 51 -16.83 -0.45 2.21
C PRO A 51 -18.12 -1.24 2.25
N GLY A 52 -19.27 -0.56 2.25
CA GLY A 52 -20.58 -1.22 2.21
C GLY A 52 -20.84 -1.99 0.91
N ILE A 53 -20.30 -1.52 -0.21
CA ILE A 53 -20.42 -2.17 -1.52
C ILE A 53 -19.32 -3.24 -1.66
N ALA A 54 -18.09 -2.91 -1.32
CA ALA A 54 -16.95 -3.84 -1.39
C ALA A 54 -17.21 -5.12 -0.59
N ARG A 55 -17.78 -5.01 0.63
CA ARG A 55 -18.19 -6.17 1.44
C ARG A 55 -19.22 -7.07 0.73
N ARG A 56 -20.16 -6.49 -0.02
CA ARG A 56 -21.18 -7.24 -0.75
C ARG A 56 -20.67 -7.86 -2.06
N LEU A 57 -19.57 -7.34 -2.58
CA LEU A 57 -18.86 -7.93 -3.72
C LEU A 57 -17.95 -9.08 -3.31
N ASP A 58 -17.52 -9.09 -2.05
CA ASP A 58 -16.67 -10.14 -1.50
C ASP A 58 -17.50 -11.34 -1.04
N PRO A 59 -17.34 -12.52 -1.67
CA PRO A 59 -18.09 -13.72 -1.33
C PRO A 59 -17.80 -14.25 0.08
N HIS A 60 -16.64 -13.88 0.67
CA HIS A 60 -16.22 -14.37 1.99
C HIS A 60 -16.95 -13.67 3.15
N THR A 61 -17.63 -12.56 2.89
CA THR A 61 -18.40 -11.84 3.93
C THR A 61 -19.76 -12.49 4.26
N GLY A 62 -20.20 -13.47 3.48
CA GLY A 62 -21.52 -14.08 3.61
C GLY A 62 -22.70 -13.15 3.31
N GLN A 63 -22.45 -11.90 2.96
CA GLN A 63 -23.51 -10.94 2.65
C GLN A 63 -24.12 -11.20 1.27
N ARG A 64 -25.47 -11.13 1.19
CA ARG A 64 -26.14 -11.23 -0.11
C ARG A 64 -25.81 -10.04 -0.98
N THR A 65 -25.39 -10.31 -2.23
CA THR A 65 -25.14 -9.28 -3.24
C THR A 65 -26.48 -8.84 -3.83
N PRO A 66 -26.84 -7.55 -3.76
CA PRO A 66 -28.06 -7.04 -4.39
C PRO A 66 -28.05 -7.22 -5.91
N GLY A 67 -29.22 -7.40 -6.51
CA GLY A 67 -29.36 -7.59 -7.96
C GLY A 67 -28.77 -6.43 -8.77
N TRP A 68 -28.98 -5.18 -8.33
CA TRP A 68 -28.42 -3.99 -9.01
C TRP A 68 -26.89 -4.00 -9.05
N LEU A 69 -26.23 -4.48 -7.99
CA LEU A 69 -24.77 -4.54 -7.92
C LEU A 69 -24.22 -5.62 -8.87
N THR A 70 -24.95 -6.72 -9.03
CA THR A 70 -24.63 -7.73 -10.03
C THR A 70 -24.81 -7.16 -11.45
N ALA A 71 -25.90 -6.44 -11.70
CA ALA A 71 -26.13 -5.75 -12.97
C ALA A 71 -25.03 -4.72 -13.28
N ALA A 72 -24.63 -3.91 -12.30
CA ALA A 72 -23.52 -2.95 -12.46
C ALA A 72 -22.20 -3.64 -12.85
N CYS A 73 -21.89 -4.79 -12.27
CA CYS A 73 -20.71 -5.58 -12.67
C CYS A 73 -20.83 -6.12 -14.10
N HIS A 74 -22.02 -6.54 -14.54
CA HIS A 74 -22.22 -6.95 -15.94
C HIS A 74 -22.08 -5.78 -16.91
N VAL A 75 -22.60 -4.61 -16.56
CA VAL A 75 -22.41 -3.38 -17.36
C VAL A 75 -20.92 -3.04 -17.49
N LEU A 76 -20.19 -3.01 -16.39
CA LEU A 76 -18.75 -2.74 -16.42
C LEU A 76 -17.95 -3.76 -17.23
N ARG A 77 -18.34 -5.04 -17.15
CA ARG A 77 -17.71 -6.11 -17.92
C ARG A 77 -17.80 -5.90 -19.44
N VAL A 78 -18.87 -5.26 -19.89
CA VAL A 78 -19.09 -4.98 -21.31
C VAL A 78 -18.63 -3.57 -21.68
N ALA A 79 -18.94 -2.57 -20.85
CA ALA A 79 -18.64 -1.17 -21.15
C ALA A 79 -17.12 -0.89 -21.22
N ALA A 80 -16.33 -1.45 -20.30
CA ALA A 80 -14.90 -1.18 -20.28
C ALA A 80 -14.15 -1.66 -21.54
N PRO A 81 -14.32 -2.92 -22.01
CA PRO A 81 -13.70 -3.35 -23.27
C PRO A 81 -14.21 -2.58 -24.48
N LEU A 82 -15.51 -2.26 -24.54
CA LEU A 82 -16.08 -1.48 -25.66
C LEU A 82 -15.51 -0.07 -25.71
N ALA A 83 -15.44 0.63 -24.57
CA ALA A 83 -14.84 1.95 -24.49
C ALA A 83 -13.35 1.90 -24.91
N PHE A 84 -12.61 0.92 -24.42
CA PHE A 84 -11.21 0.70 -24.82
C PHE A 84 -11.06 0.47 -26.34
N LEU A 85 -11.86 -0.40 -26.93
CA LEU A 85 -11.81 -0.68 -28.37
C LEU A 85 -12.20 0.57 -29.19
N ALA A 86 -13.21 1.32 -28.73
CA ALA A 86 -13.60 2.58 -29.36
C ALA A 86 -12.46 3.61 -29.30
N THR A 87 -11.78 3.72 -28.16
CA THR A 87 -10.63 4.61 -27.97
C THR A 87 -9.46 4.23 -28.89
N ILE A 88 -9.11 2.94 -28.94
CA ILE A 88 -8.05 2.47 -29.84
C ILE A 88 -8.45 2.68 -31.30
N GLY A 89 -9.69 2.38 -31.69
CA GLY A 89 -10.19 2.59 -33.04
C GLY A 89 -10.14 4.07 -33.45
N ALA A 90 -10.56 4.98 -32.56
CA ALA A 90 -10.49 6.42 -32.80
C ALA A 90 -9.06 6.94 -32.87
N ALA A 91 -8.15 6.42 -32.00
CA ALA A 91 -6.74 6.75 -32.04
C ALA A 91 -6.08 6.33 -33.37
N LEU A 92 -6.38 5.11 -33.83
CA LEU A 92 -5.88 4.61 -35.11
C LEU A 92 -6.45 5.38 -36.31
N ALA A 93 -7.76 5.71 -36.28
CA ALA A 93 -8.40 6.48 -37.32
C ALA A 93 -7.94 7.95 -37.37
N GLY A 94 -7.57 8.51 -36.21
CA GLY A 94 -7.06 9.88 -36.09
C GLY A 94 -5.57 10.00 -36.39
N MET A 95 -4.85 8.91 -36.68
CA MET A 95 -3.47 8.97 -37.13
C MET A 95 -3.40 9.66 -38.51
N PRO A 96 -2.73 10.81 -38.65
CA PRO A 96 -2.57 11.43 -39.95
C PRO A 96 -1.88 10.46 -40.91
N ALA A 97 -2.48 10.25 -42.09
CA ALA A 97 -1.83 9.53 -43.17
C ALA A 97 -0.51 10.25 -43.48
N ARG A 98 0.58 9.53 -43.37
CA ARG A 98 1.93 10.07 -43.64
C ARG A 98 2.08 10.37 -45.12
N THR A 99 2.10 11.64 -45.47
CA THR A 99 2.32 12.07 -46.86
C THR A 99 3.67 12.71 -47.10
N ASP A 100 4.43 13.06 -46.04
CA ASP A 100 5.76 13.64 -46.17
C ASP A 100 6.78 13.05 -45.20
N GLY A 101 7.86 12.49 -45.75
CA GLY A 101 8.89 11.74 -45.07
C GLY A 101 9.68 12.43 -43.94
N THR A 102 9.30 13.64 -43.52
CA THR A 102 10.05 14.47 -42.57
C THR A 102 9.55 14.37 -41.10
N ARG A 103 8.40 13.77 -40.85
CA ARG A 103 7.83 13.65 -39.48
C ARG A 103 7.68 12.21 -39.00
N ALA A 104 8.63 11.38 -39.33
CA ALA A 104 8.54 9.92 -39.18
C ALA A 104 8.45 9.38 -37.74
N TRP A 105 8.58 10.18 -36.69
CA TRP A 105 8.80 9.69 -35.31
C TRP A 105 7.90 10.30 -34.25
N TRP A 106 6.85 11.02 -34.61
CA TRP A 106 5.90 11.56 -33.65
C TRP A 106 4.80 10.54 -33.38
N LEU A 107 4.73 10.06 -32.15
CA LEU A 107 3.56 9.37 -31.69
C LEU A 107 2.38 10.35 -31.63
N PRO A 108 1.16 9.95 -32.00
CA PRO A 108 -0.02 10.81 -31.86
C PRO A 108 -0.09 11.39 -30.46
N GLY A 109 -0.22 12.70 -30.34
CA GLY A 109 -0.35 13.38 -29.06
C GLY A 109 0.92 13.89 -28.39
N ILE A 110 2.11 13.63 -28.89
CA ILE A 110 3.35 14.18 -28.32
C ILE A 110 3.44 15.71 -28.46
N GLY A 111 2.80 16.30 -29.46
CA GLY A 111 2.73 17.77 -29.63
C GLY A 111 1.68 18.49 -28.78
N ILE A 112 0.93 17.78 -27.92
CA ILE A 112 -0.16 18.33 -27.11
C ILE A 112 0.14 18.14 -25.61
N GLY A 113 1.40 18.24 -25.21
CA GLY A 113 1.87 17.93 -23.86
C GLY A 113 1.16 18.70 -22.74
N ALA A 114 0.88 20.01 -22.94
CA ALA A 114 0.13 20.83 -21.98
C ALA A 114 -1.28 20.27 -21.73
N PHE A 115 -1.93 19.84 -22.80
CA PHE A 115 -3.28 19.30 -22.71
C PHE A 115 -3.31 17.92 -22.04
N GLN A 116 -2.38 17.02 -22.40
CA GLN A 116 -2.20 15.74 -21.73
C GLN A 116 -1.96 15.91 -20.24
N TYR A 117 -1.12 16.88 -19.89
CA TYR A 117 -0.82 17.19 -18.50
C TYR A 117 -2.06 17.70 -17.76
N ALA A 118 -2.82 18.61 -18.37
CA ALA A 118 -4.07 19.12 -17.80
C ALA A 118 -5.11 18.02 -17.59
N VAL A 119 -5.27 17.12 -18.55
CA VAL A 119 -6.18 15.97 -18.43
C VAL A 119 -5.72 15.02 -17.32
N THR A 120 -4.43 14.71 -17.26
CA THR A 120 -3.87 13.85 -16.22
C THR A 120 -4.04 14.45 -14.83
N VAL A 121 -3.74 15.75 -14.67
CA VAL A 121 -3.95 16.50 -13.42
C VAL A 121 -5.44 16.59 -13.10
N GLY A 122 -6.29 16.87 -14.09
CA GLY A 122 -7.74 16.93 -13.93
C GLY A 122 -8.34 15.58 -13.47
N LEU A 123 -7.92 14.48 -14.08
CA LEU A 123 -8.32 13.13 -13.68
C LEU A 123 -7.80 12.79 -12.27
N GLY A 124 -6.57 13.17 -11.96
CA GLY A 124 -5.99 13.01 -10.62
C GLY A 124 -6.76 13.80 -9.57
N ALA A 125 -7.05 15.08 -9.83
CA ALA A 125 -7.84 15.94 -8.96
C ALA A 125 -9.28 15.41 -8.80
N PHE A 126 -9.92 15.00 -9.88
CA PHE A 126 -11.24 14.40 -9.86
C PHE A 126 -11.28 13.10 -9.04
N THR A 127 -10.31 12.23 -9.23
CA THR A 127 -10.16 11.00 -8.45
C THR A 127 -9.97 11.32 -6.96
N LEU A 128 -9.13 12.31 -6.65
CA LEU A 128 -8.90 12.78 -5.29
C LEU A 128 -10.18 13.33 -4.65
N VAL A 129 -10.84 14.27 -5.30
CA VAL A 129 -12.07 14.89 -4.81
C VAL A 129 -13.15 13.83 -4.59
N THR A 130 -13.33 12.94 -5.57
CA THR A 130 -14.31 11.87 -5.49
C THR A 130 -14.00 10.92 -4.33
N THR A 131 -12.75 10.47 -4.20
CA THR A 131 -12.35 9.57 -3.10
C THR A 131 -12.50 10.28 -1.74
N PHE A 132 -12.18 11.57 -1.66
CA PHE A 132 -12.38 12.38 -0.47
C PHE A 132 -13.85 12.52 -0.09
N VAL A 133 -14.71 12.87 -1.05
CA VAL A 133 -16.16 12.98 -0.85
C VAL A 133 -16.74 11.65 -0.39
N LEU A 134 -16.40 10.55 -1.07
CA LEU A 134 -16.86 9.21 -0.71
C LEU A 134 -16.39 8.80 0.68
N ALA A 135 -15.13 9.08 1.03
CA ALA A 135 -14.60 8.81 2.36
C ALA A 135 -15.32 9.60 3.46
N ARG A 136 -15.85 10.79 3.13
CA ARG A 136 -16.64 11.64 4.06
C ARG A 136 -18.12 11.25 4.13
N MET A 137 -18.70 10.77 3.05
CA MET A 137 -20.10 10.31 3.01
C MET A 137 -20.32 9.07 3.88
N GLU A 138 -19.37 8.14 3.88
CA GLU A 138 -19.38 7.04 4.82
C GLU A 138 -18.87 7.52 6.18
N ARG A 139 -19.79 7.81 7.11
CA ARG A 139 -19.43 8.13 8.50
C ARG A 139 -18.81 6.90 9.15
N PRO A 140 -17.48 6.83 9.32
CA PRO A 140 -16.87 5.68 9.96
C PRO A 140 -17.15 5.75 11.47
N ARG A 141 -17.71 4.71 12.02
CA ARG A 141 -17.70 4.46 13.47
C ARG A 141 -16.30 4.13 13.97
N GLU A 142 -15.39 3.83 13.07
CA GLU A 142 -14.04 3.36 13.34
C GLU A 142 -12.99 4.38 12.89
N ARG A 143 -11.89 4.48 13.63
CA ARG A 143 -10.75 5.33 13.24
C ARG A 143 -10.09 4.74 11.98
N ARG A 144 -10.18 5.46 10.88
CA ARG A 144 -9.51 5.11 9.62
C ARG A 144 -8.17 5.85 9.54
N ALA A 145 -7.18 5.17 8.96
CA ALA A 145 -5.91 5.82 8.64
C ALA A 145 -6.15 7.03 7.73
N LEU A 146 -5.50 8.16 8.05
CA LEU A 146 -5.58 9.41 7.28
C LEU A 146 -7.03 9.90 7.05
N GLY A 147 -7.94 9.68 8.00
CA GLY A 147 -9.33 10.12 7.88
C GLY A 147 -10.10 9.43 6.75
N GLY A 148 -9.66 8.26 6.30
CA GLY A 148 -10.23 7.50 5.18
C GLY A 148 -9.50 7.68 3.85
N LEU A 149 -8.49 8.56 3.79
CA LEU A 149 -7.71 8.80 2.56
C LEU A 149 -6.59 7.78 2.31
N ALA A 150 -6.43 6.75 3.15
CA ALA A 150 -5.33 5.78 3.04
C ALA A 150 -5.29 5.10 1.67
N ALA A 151 -6.44 4.69 1.12
CA ALA A 151 -6.51 4.07 -0.21
C ALA A 151 -6.06 5.03 -1.31
N TRP A 152 -6.43 6.30 -1.22
CA TRP A 152 -5.99 7.32 -2.17
C TRP A 152 -4.49 7.58 -2.06
N VAL A 153 -3.95 7.69 -0.85
CA VAL A 153 -2.50 7.86 -0.62
C VAL A 153 -1.72 6.70 -1.23
N VAL A 154 -2.17 5.46 -1.01
CA VAL A 154 -1.55 4.26 -1.61
C VAL A 154 -1.62 4.31 -3.14
N LEU A 155 -2.76 4.71 -3.70
CA LEU A 155 -2.92 4.87 -5.15
C LEU A 155 -1.95 5.92 -5.71
N MET A 156 -1.83 7.08 -5.04
CA MET A 156 -0.92 8.16 -5.49
C MET A 156 0.55 7.73 -5.40
N VAL A 157 0.95 7.03 -4.32
CA VAL A 157 2.30 6.48 -4.20
C VAL A 157 2.56 5.43 -5.29
N ALA A 158 1.61 4.55 -5.57
CA ALA A 158 1.74 3.55 -6.63
C ALA A 158 1.84 4.19 -8.02
N ALA A 159 0.96 5.16 -8.32
CA ALA A 159 0.98 5.90 -9.58
C ALA A 159 2.28 6.70 -9.75
N GLY A 160 2.72 7.41 -8.71
CA GLY A 160 3.99 8.13 -8.71
C GLY A 160 5.19 7.21 -8.94
N SER A 161 5.22 6.06 -8.28
CA SER A 161 6.28 5.07 -8.47
C SER A 161 6.29 4.49 -9.89
N ALA A 162 5.12 4.17 -10.42
CA ALA A 162 4.97 3.68 -11.80
C ALA A 162 5.43 4.75 -12.82
N ASN A 163 5.08 6.02 -12.57
CA ASN A 163 5.51 7.13 -13.41
C ASN A 163 7.03 7.32 -13.37
N VAL A 164 7.64 7.30 -12.19
CA VAL A 164 9.12 7.37 -12.05
C VAL A 164 9.80 6.23 -12.79
N MET A 165 9.26 5.00 -12.71
CA MET A 165 9.80 3.86 -13.45
C MET A 165 9.65 4.01 -14.94
N ALA A 166 8.49 4.42 -15.44
CA ALA A 166 8.23 4.62 -16.85
C ALA A 166 9.13 5.72 -17.44
N LEU A 167 9.22 6.84 -16.76
CA LEU A 167 10.09 7.94 -17.19
C LEU A 167 11.58 7.60 -17.05
N GLY A 168 11.97 6.89 -16.00
CA GLY A 168 13.34 6.40 -15.85
C GLY A 168 13.75 5.47 -16.98
N LEU A 169 12.86 4.59 -17.42
CA LEU A 169 13.07 3.74 -18.58
C LEU A 169 13.13 4.56 -19.87
N LEU A 170 12.27 5.57 -20.01
CA LEU A 170 12.28 6.49 -21.14
C LEU A 170 13.62 7.25 -21.24
N PHE A 171 14.10 7.86 -20.15
CA PHE A 171 15.39 8.52 -20.10
C PHE A 171 16.56 7.58 -20.39
N TRP A 172 16.50 6.38 -19.82
CA TRP A 172 17.53 5.36 -20.08
C TRP A 172 17.57 4.95 -21.56
N THR A 173 16.41 4.69 -22.15
CA THR A 173 16.29 4.35 -23.57
C THR A 173 16.73 5.51 -24.46
N ALA A 174 16.32 6.75 -24.12
CA ALA A 174 16.75 7.95 -24.84
C ALA A 174 18.27 8.14 -24.80
N GLY A 175 18.89 7.82 -23.64
CA GLY A 175 20.36 7.84 -23.50
C GLY A 175 21.08 6.83 -24.38
N PHE A 176 20.42 5.73 -24.77
CA PHE A 176 20.97 4.74 -25.71
C PHE A 176 20.98 5.23 -27.17
N PHE A 177 19.95 5.98 -27.56
CA PHE A 177 19.80 6.51 -28.94
C PHE A 177 20.36 7.91 -29.12
N GLY A 178 20.95 8.48 -28.10
CA GLY A 178 21.55 9.81 -28.10
C GLY A 178 21.41 10.50 -26.75
N VAL A 179 21.81 11.78 -26.69
CA VAL A 179 21.61 12.57 -25.47
C VAL A 179 20.17 13.07 -25.46
N PRO A 180 19.38 12.85 -24.38
CA PRO A 180 18.07 13.47 -24.26
C PRO A 180 18.20 14.99 -24.43
N ALA A 181 17.51 15.55 -25.39
CA ALA A 181 17.53 16.98 -25.65
C ALA A 181 16.37 17.64 -24.92
N GLY A 182 16.64 18.80 -24.31
CA GLY A 182 15.60 19.63 -23.72
C GLY A 182 14.63 20.19 -24.77
N PRO A 183 13.49 20.71 -24.35
CA PRO A 183 12.44 21.21 -25.24
C PRO A 183 12.86 22.41 -26.12
N SER A 184 13.86 23.16 -25.70
CA SER A 184 14.41 24.29 -26.48
C SER A 184 15.44 23.90 -27.53
N ALA A 185 15.80 22.62 -27.65
CA ALA A 185 16.74 22.20 -28.68
C ALA A 185 16.07 22.30 -30.05
N PRO A 186 16.70 22.99 -31.03
CA PRO A 186 16.11 23.16 -32.35
C PRO A 186 16.01 21.79 -33.06
N GLY A 187 14.79 21.38 -33.41
CA GLY A 187 14.43 20.26 -34.28
C GLY A 187 15.25 18.96 -34.23
N PRO A 188 14.88 17.92 -34.90
CA PRO A 188 15.61 16.64 -34.89
C PRO A 188 16.95 16.80 -35.61
N VAL A 189 18.01 17.08 -34.85
CA VAL A 189 19.38 17.15 -35.37
C VAL A 189 20.16 15.95 -34.84
N GLY A 190 20.61 15.08 -35.73
CA GLY A 190 21.60 14.06 -35.41
C GLY A 190 21.15 12.91 -34.53
N GLY A 191 19.93 12.37 -34.71
CA GLY A 191 19.49 11.13 -34.04
C GLY A 191 19.18 11.27 -32.55
N LYS A 192 18.95 12.48 -32.05
CA LYS A 192 18.55 12.73 -30.66
C LYS A 192 17.06 12.51 -30.47
N LEU A 193 16.70 11.83 -29.37
CA LEU A 193 15.32 11.70 -28.94
C LEU A 193 14.92 12.95 -28.14
N PHE A 194 13.93 13.68 -28.63
CA PHE A 194 13.39 14.84 -27.91
C PHE A 194 12.35 14.36 -26.90
N LEU A 195 12.50 14.83 -25.67
CA LEU A 195 11.55 14.61 -24.59
C LEU A 195 10.78 15.90 -24.34
N ASP A 196 9.47 15.77 -24.23
CA ASP A 196 8.55 16.87 -24.02
C ASP A 196 8.76 17.56 -22.66
N GLU A 197 8.44 18.84 -22.56
CA GLU A 197 8.60 19.64 -21.34
C GLU A 197 8.02 19.00 -20.08
N PRO A 198 6.79 18.42 -20.10
CA PRO A 198 6.21 17.77 -18.93
C PRO A 198 7.06 16.62 -18.36
N VAL A 199 7.82 15.92 -19.21
CA VAL A 199 8.74 14.85 -18.80
C VAL A 199 9.86 15.43 -17.94
N TRP A 200 10.44 16.55 -18.36
CA TRP A 200 11.49 17.25 -17.64
C TRP A 200 11.00 17.88 -16.34
N TRP A 201 9.79 18.43 -16.32
CA TRP A 201 9.15 18.94 -15.11
C TRP A 201 8.94 17.82 -14.07
N THR A 202 8.45 16.67 -14.52
CA THR A 202 8.28 15.53 -13.65
C THR A 202 9.62 15.04 -13.11
N ALA A 203 10.67 15.04 -13.93
CA ALA A 203 12.02 14.74 -13.48
C ALA A 203 12.47 15.70 -12.38
N GLY A 204 12.24 17.00 -12.56
CA GLY A 204 12.61 18.04 -11.59
C GLY A 204 11.94 17.89 -10.20
N LEU A 205 10.81 17.21 -10.10
CA LEU A 205 10.16 16.91 -8.82
C LEU A 205 10.87 15.83 -7.99
N VAL A 206 11.62 14.94 -8.63
CA VAL A 206 12.27 13.81 -7.93
C VAL A 206 13.28 14.27 -6.90
N PRO A 207 14.21 15.21 -7.18
CA PRO A 207 15.11 15.73 -6.16
C PRO A 207 14.39 16.40 -4.99
N LEU A 208 13.27 17.09 -5.26
CA LEU A 208 12.47 17.74 -4.21
C LEU A 208 11.79 16.70 -3.32
N LEU A 209 11.28 15.62 -3.90
CA LEU A 209 10.73 14.48 -3.13
C LEU A 209 11.81 13.78 -2.29
N LEU A 210 13.01 13.61 -2.82
CA LEU A 210 14.14 13.06 -2.07
C LEU A 210 14.56 13.99 -0.92
N ALA A 211 14.62 15.29 -1.15
CA ALA A 211 14.87 16.27 -0.08
C ALA A 211 13.77 16.22 0.99
N GLY A 212 12.50 16.16 0.57
CA GLY A 212 11.36 15.97 1.48
C GLY A 212 11.48 14.68 2.31
N LEU A 213 11.89 13.57 1.69
CA LEU A 213 12.14 12.30 2.38
C LEU A 213 13.24 12.43 3.45
N VAL A 214 14.34 13.11 3.13
CA VAL A 214 15.43 13.39 4.08
C VAL A 214 14.92 14.23 5.25
N LEU A 215 14.16 15.29 5.00
CA LEU A 215 13.57 16.12 6.06
C LEU A 215 12.62 15.32 6.95
N VAL A 216 11.78 14.48 6.37
CA VAL A 216 10.91 13.57 7.13
C VAL A 216 11.74 12.58 7.96
N ALA A 217 12.80 12.00 7.42
CA ALA A 217 13.69 11.09 8.16
C ALA A 217 14.35 11.79 9.35
N VAL A 218 14.84 13.02 9.17
CA VAL A 218 15.40 13.84 10.26
C VAL A 218 14.34 14.14 11.31
N ALA A 219 13.14 14.53 10.90
CA ALA A 219 12.02 14.79 11.83
C ALA A 219 11.66 13.54 12.64
N LEU A 220 11.57 12.39 12.01
CA LEU A 220 11.31 11.11 12.68
C LEU A 220 12.43 10.75 13.67
N TRP A 221 13.68 10.96 13.29
CA TRP A 221 14.82 10.74 14.17
C TRP A 221 14.77 11.64 15.41
N LEU A 222 14.45 12.94 15.24
CA LEU A 222 14.28 13.88 16.34
C LEU A 222 13.12 13.47 17.26
N ILE A 223 12.00 13.02 16.69
CA ILE A 223 10.84 12.52 17.44
C ILE A 223 11.22 11.27 18.24
N ALA A 224 11.88 10.28 17.61
CA ALA A 224 12.37 9.09 18.32
C ALA A 224 13.31 9.43 19.46
N ARG A 225 14.24 10.38 19.23
CA ARG A 225 15.16 10.86 20.26
C ARG A 225 14.43 11.53 21.43
N ALA A 226 13.40 12.35 21.15
CA ALA A 226 12.59 12.98 22.18
C ALA A 226 11.77 11.96 22.98
N GLN A 227 11.18 10.97 22.30
CA GLN A 227 10.45 9.88 22.94
C GLN A 227 11.35 9.02 23.82
N ALA A 228 12.54 8.66 23.33
CA ALA A 228 13.51 7.90 24.11
C ALA A 228 13.92 8.63 25.40
N ARG A 229 14.10 9.96 25.33
CA ARG A 229 14.43 10.77 26.53
C ARG A 229 13.29 10.78 27.55
N ARG A 230 12.02 10.70 27.12
CA ARG A 230 10.85 10.63 28.01
C ARG A 230 10.70 9.24 28.63
N LEU A 231 10.89 8.18 27.84
CA LEU A 231 10.73 6.79 28.28
C LEU A 231 11.86 6.32 29.22
N ALA A 232 13.09 6.83 29.04
CA ALA A 232 14.22 6.36 29.82
C ALA A 232 14.05 6.48 31.35
N PRO A 233 13.49 7.57 31.92
CA PRO A 233 13.19 7.63 33.35
C PRO A 233 12.14 6.62 33.81
N GLU A 234 11.12 6.35 33.00
CA GLU A 234 10.04 5.41 33.31
C GLU A 234 10.51 3.96 33.32
N LEU A 235 11.56 3.65 32.55
CA LEU A 235 12.16 2.32 32.45
C LEU A 235 13.16 2.00 33.55
N LYS A 236 13.68 3.01 34.28
CA LYS A 236 14.65 2.80 35.35
C LYS A 236 14.23 1.80 36.44
N PRO A 237 12.96 1.74 36.86
CA PRO A 237 12.54 0.76 37.86
C PRO A 237 12.62 -0.69 37.37
N TYR A 238 12.69 -0.90 36.07
CA TYR A 238 12.65 -2.21 35.42
C TYR A 238 14.02 -2.64 34.88
N TYR A 239 14.87 -1.66 34.55
CA TYR A 239 16.26 -1.86 34.08
C TYR A 239 17.18 -1.06 35.01
N LEU A 240 17.79 -1.76 35.94
CA LEU A 240 18.51 -1.16 37.09
C LEU A 240 19.69 -0.31 36.65
N GLU A 241 20.39 -0.73 35.60
CA GLU A 241 21.49 0.06 35.03
C GLU A 241 20.96 1.23 34.20
N ARG A 242 21.52 2.40 34.41
CA ARG A 242 21.09 3.64 33.76
C ARG A 242 21.21 3.58 32.24
N ASP A 243 22.26 2.91 31.75
CA ASP A 243 22.52 2.81 30.31
C ASP A 243 21.60 1.81 29.65
N ASP A 244 21.22 0.73 30.32
CA ASP A 244 20.23 -0.25 29.84
C ASP A 244 18.89 0.39 29.62
N ALA A 245 18.37 1.15 30.57
CA ALA A 245 17.12 1.88 30.44
C ALA A 245 17.10 2.84 29.23
N ARG A 246 18.27 3.47 28.93
CA ARG A 246 18.41 4.34 27.76
C ARG A 246 18.42 3.57 26.43
N VAL A 247 19.12 2.41 26.40
CA VAL A 247 19.15 1.53 25.22
C VAL A 247 17.75 1.03 24.91
N VAL A 248 17.05 0.51 25.91
CA VAL A 248 15.67 0.01 25.75
C VAL A 248 14.73 1.14 25.33
N ALA A 249 14.82 2.31 25.94
CA ALA A 249 14.01 3.47 25.56
C ALA A 249 14.21 3.89 24.09
N ARG A 250 15.47 3.86 23.60
CA ARG A 250 15.74 4.14 22.17
C ARG A 250 15.17 3.08 21.27
N THR A 251 15.28 1.81 21.62
CA THR A 251 14.74 0.67 20.87
C THR A 251 13.21 0.78 20.73
N TRP A 252 12.52 1.01 21.85
CA TRP A 252 11.05 1.18 21.85
C TRP A 252 10.60 2.42 21.08
N ALA A 253 11.31 3.54 21.23
CA ALA A 253 11.01 4.75 20.49
C ALA A 253 11.19 4.58 18.98
N LEU A 254 12.21 3.86 18.53
CA LEU A 254 12.45 3.54 17.12
C LEU A 254 11.33 2.62 16.57
N ALA A 255 10.99 1.56 17.31
CA ALA A 255 9.93 0.65 16.92
C ALA A 255 8.57 1.38 16.79
N GLY A 256 8.29 2.34 17.69
CA GLY A 256 7.08 3.14 17.68
C GLY A 256 6.93 4.08 16.47
N LEU A 257 7.99 4.32 15.69
CA LEU A 257 7.92 5.16 14.49
C LEU A 257 7.00 4.57 13.41
N THR A 258 6.86 3.26 13.38
CA THR A 258 5.95 2.58 12.42
C THR A 258 4.50 3.04 12.57
N ASP A 259 4.08 3.43 13.78
CA ASP A 259 2.74 3.98 14.01
C ASP A 259 2.48 5.30 13.26
N ARG A 260 3.54 5.95 12.78
CA ARG A 260 3.51 7.20 12.02
C ARG A 260 3.64 6.99 10.51
N ALA A 261 3.78 5.74 10.06
CA ALA A 261 3.98 5.42 8.64
C ALA A 261 2.87 6.02 7.75
N GLY A 262 1.62 5.96 8.19
CA GLY A 262 0.50 6.57 7.47
C GLY A 262 0.64 8.08 7.32
N LEU A 263 1.03 8.78 8.38
CA LEU A 263 1.28 10.23 8.35
C LEU A 263 2.44 10.57 7.40
N VAL A 264 3.54 9.81 7.48
CA VAL A 264 4.72 9.98 6.61
C VAL A 264 4.33 9.84 5.14
N LEU A 265 3.62 8.76 4.80
CA LEU A 265 3.12 8.56 3.44
C LEU A 265 2.18 9.67 3.00
N GLY A 266 1.31 10.15 3.89
CA GLY A 266 0.40 11.27 3.62
C GLY A 266 1.14 12.57 3.34
N VAL A 267 2.17 12.90 4.12
CA VAL A 267 3.01 14.09 3.92
C VAL A 267 3.78 14.00 2.61
N LEU A 268 4.44 12.88 2.33
CA LEU A 268 5.18 12.69 1.08
C LEU A 268 4.26 12.77 -0.15
N THR A 269 3.07 12.17 -0.05
CA THR A 269 2.06 12.26 -1.11
C THR A 269 1.59 13.72 -1.29
N GLY A 270 1.37 14.44 -0.18
CA GLY A 270 1.00 15.85 -0.20
C GLY A 270 2.07 16.72 -0.89
N ILE A 271 3.34 16.49 -0.58
CA ILE A 271 4.48 17.17 -1.24
C ILE A 271 4.48 16.84 -2.74
N GLY A 272 4.31 15.57 -3.11
CA GLY A 272 4.27 15.15 -4.51
C GLY A 272 3.12 15.79 -5.29
N VAL A 273 1.91 15.79 -4.72
CA VAL A 273 0.73 16.41 -5.35
C VAL A 273 0.88 17.92 -5.46
N ALA A 274 1.32 18.59 -4.39
CA ALA A 274 1.55 20.05 -4.41
C ALA A 274 2.65 20.43 -5.40
N GLY A 275 3.75 19.68 -5.44
CA GLY A 275 4.83 19.87 -6.41
C GLY A 275 4.36 19.68 -7.85
N SER A 276 3.58 18.62 -8.11
CA SER A 276 3.00 18.37 -9.44
C SER A 276 2.04 19.48 -9.87
N ALA A 277 1.20 19.96 -8.95
CA ALA A 277 0.29 21.08 -9.20
C ALA A 277 1.06 22.38 -9.49
N ALA A 278 2.12 22.68 -8.71
CA ALA A 278 2.96 23.85 -8.90
C ALA A 278 3.73 23.79 -10.23
N ALA A 279 4.28 22.61 -10.58
CA ALA A 279 4.94 22.41 -11.87
C ALA A 279 3.97 22.60 -13.04
N SER A 280 2.75 22.04 -12.93
CA SER A 280 1.70 22.22 -13.94
C SER A 280 1.30 23.68 -14.12
N ALA A 281 1.07 24.39 -13.00
CA ALA A 281 0.74 25.80 -13.03
C ALA A 281 1.89 26.64 -13.63
N GLY A 282 3.12 26.34 -13.25
CA GLY A 282 4.31 27.01 -13.80
C GLY A 282 4.45 26.82 -15.31
N TYR A 283 4.20 25.60 -15.79
CA TYR A 283 4.16 25.30 -17.22
C TYR A 283 3.08 26.10 -17.95
N TRP A 284 1.84 26.05 -17.43
CA TRP A 284 0.69 26.75 -18.02
C TRP A 284 0.84 28.26 -18.06
N LEU A 285 1.49 28.84 -17.04
CA LEU A 285 1.72 30.28 -16.93
C LEU A 285 3.01 30.73 -17.62
N GLY A 286 3.78 29.80 -18.19
CA GLY A 286 5.08 30.11 -18.81
C GLY A 286 6.12 30.66 -17.83
N LEU A 287 5.96 30.43 -16.53
CA LEU A 287 6.81 30.99 -15.48
C LEU A 287 8.18 30.31 -15.38
N PHE A 288 8.27 29.07 -15.87
CA PHE A 288 9.49 28.29 -15.78
C PHE A 288 9.82 27.62 -17.11
N THR A 289 11.09 27.58 -17.43
CA THR A 289 11.62 26.78 -18.53
C THR A 289 12.56 25.74 -17.96
N PRO A 290 12.47 24.46 -18.37
CA PRO A 290 13.33 23.38 -17.84
C PRO A 290 14.78 23.47 -18.34
N ASP A 291 15.08 24.39 -19.26
CA ASP A 291 16.36 24.46 -19.98
C ASP A 291 17.41 25.36 -19.33
N GLY A 292 17.12 25.98 -18.20
CA GLY A 292 18.06 26.87 -17.56
C GLY A 292 17.86 27.05 -16.06
N GLY A 293 18.88 27.62 -15.43
CA GLY A 293 18.86 27.98 -14.02
C GLY A 293 18.63 26.78 -13.08
N PRO A 294 18.06 27.05 -11.89
CA PRO A 294 17.82 26.00 -10.88
C PRO A 294 16.83 24.90 -11.37
N ALA A 295 15.86 25.26 -12.21
CA ALA A 295 14.87 24.32 -12.74
C ALA A 295 15.52 23.28 -13.66
N GLY A 296 16.41 23.71 -14.55
CA GLY A 296 17.16 22.82 -15.42
C GLY A 296 18.12 21.89 -14.65
N LEU A 297 18.76 22.40 -13.58
CA LEU A 297 19.58 21.55 -12.70
C LEU A 297 18.75 20.48 -12.00
N LEU A 298 17.57 20.83 -11.46
CA LEU A 298 16.66 19.89 -10.83
C LEU A 298 16.15 18.83 -11.84
N ALA A 299 15.78 19.27 -13.05
CA ALA A 299 15.31 18.37 -14.10
C ALA A 299 16.41 17.37 -14.52
N THR A 300 17.62 17.85 -14.71
CA THR A 300 18.79 17.01 -15.03
C THR A 300 19.11 16.04 -13.89
N ALA A 301 19.21 16.50 -12.66
CA ALA A 301 19.47 15.65 -11.50
C ALA A 301 18.36 14.60 -11.32
N GLY A 302 17.10 14.97 -11.55
CA GLY A 302 15.97 14.07 -11.47
C GLY A 302 15.95 13.01 -12.57
N SER A 303 16.33 13.36 -13.80
CA SER A 303 16.44 12.37 -14.88
C SER A 303 17.48 11.29 -14.57
N TRP A 304 18.64 11.68 -14.05
CA TRP A 304 19.65 10.73 -13.58
C TRP A 304 19.18 9.88 -12.39
N ALA A 305 18.46 10.50 -11.44
CA ALA A 305 17.90 9.78 -10.30
C ALA A 305 16.86 8.72 -10.74
N MET A 306 16.01 9.06 -11.70
CA MET A 306 15.04 8.09 -12.26
C MET A 306 15.73 6.93 -12.98
N VAL A 307 16.74 7.20 -13.78
CA VAL A 307 17.56 6.15 -14.42
C VAL A 307 18.23 5.28 -13.37
N ALA A 308 18.81 5.89 -12.35
CA ALA A 308 19.44 5.14 -11.25
C ALA A 308 18.44 4.21 -10.53
N VAL A 309 17.19 4.63 -10.33
CA VAL A 309 16.13 3.79 -9.76
C VAL A 309 15.87 2.58 -10.64
N VAL A 310 15.73 2.76 -11.96
CA VAL A 310 15.52 1.64 -12.91
C VAL A 310 16.69 0.66 -12.86
N VAL A 311 17.92 1.18 -12.94
CA VAL A 311 19.15 0.36 -12.88
C VAL A 311 19.22 -0.41 -11.56
N ALA A 312 18.95 0.25 -10.44
CA ALA A 312 18.92 -0.38 -9.12
C ALA A 312 17.86 -1.50 -9.03
N LEU A 313 16.67 -1.28 -9.56
CA LEU A 313 15.61 -2.30 -9.57
C LEU A 313 15.99 -3.52 -10.45
N VAL A 314 16.60 -3.29 -11.59
CA VAL A 314 17.11 -4.37 -12.44
C VAL A 314 18.23 -5.13 -11.72
N ALA A 315 19.15 -4.42 -11.07
CA ALA A 315 20.24 -5.03 -10.30
C ALA A 315 19.70 -5.85 -9.11
N VAL A 316 18.73 -5.31 -8.36
CA VAL A 316 18.04 -6.03 -7.27
C VAL A 316 17.31 -7.24 -7.81
N GLY A 317 16.57 -7.10 -8.91
CA GLY A 317 15.89 -8.21 -9.57
C GLY A 317 16.86 -9.35 -9.94
N ARG A 318 17.96 -9.02 -10.60
CA ARG A 318 19.01 -10.02 -10.94
C ARG A 318 19.61 -10.65 -9.69
N ARG A 319 19.95 -9.86 -8.66
CA ARG A 319 20.53 -10.36 -7.41
C ARG A 319 19.57 -11.25 -6.63
N THR A 320 18.27 -11.01 -6.73
CA THR A 320 17.22 -11.85 -6.10
C THR A 320 17.25 -13.29 -6.59
N TYR A 321 17.69 -13.55 -7.83
CA TYR A 321 17.83 -14.91 -8.34
C TYR A 321 19.01 -15.67 -7.72
N SER A 322 20.09 -15.01 -7.35
CA SER A 322 21.30 -15.60 -6.81
C SER A 322 21.38 -15.59 -5.27
N ASP A 323 20.76 -14.59 -4.62
CA ASP A 323 20.80 -14.40 -3.17
C ASP A 323 19.51 -14.90 -2.51
N THR A 324 19.62 -15.98 -1.73
CA THR A 324 18.48 -16.59 -1.03
C THR A 324 17.90 -15.69 0.08
N ARG A 325 18.70 -14.86 0.72
CA ARG A 325 18.21 -13.91 1.75
C ARG A 325 17.43 -12.79 1.10
N LEU A 326 17.96 -12.21 0.02
CA LEU A 326 17.27 -11.16 -0.72
C LEU A 326 15.97 -11.68 -1.34
N ARG A 327 15.99 -12.90 -1.90
CA ARG A 327 14.79 -13.57 -2.42
C ARG A 327 13.71 -13.72 -1.36
N ARG A 328 14.10 -14.14 -0.15
CA ARG A 328 13.17 -14.25 0.99
C ARG A 328 12.59 -12.90 1.37
N THR A 329 13.41 -11.86 1.43
CA THR A 329 12.96 -10.49 1.76
C THR A 329 12.00 -9.94 0.71
N VAL A 330 12.35 -10.08 -0.58
CA VAL A 330 11.45 -9.68 -1.68
C VAL A 330 10.16 -10.50 -1.67
N GLY A 331 10.25 -11.81 -1.38
CA GLY A 331 9.08 -12.68 -1.21
C GLY A 331 8.15 -12.20 -0.09
N ILE A 332 8.68 -11.84 1.08
CA ILE A 332 7.89 -11.31 2.19
C ILE A 332 7.20 -10.00 1.81
N LEU A 333 7.91 -9.06 1.18
CA LEU A 333 7.31 -7.82 0.70
C LEU A 333 6.21 -8.08 -0.34
N TRP A 334 6.48 -9.02 -1.25
CA TRP A 334 5.50 -9.43 -2.24
C TRP A 334 4.26 -10.03 -1.59
N ASP A 335 4.40 -10.92 -0.63
CA ASP A 335 3.30 -11.55 0.12
C ASP A 335 2.47 -10.51 0.88
N ILE A 336 3.09 -9.52 1.50
CA ILE A 336 2.38 -8.41 2.17
C ILE A 336 1.58 -7.60 1.15
N CYS A 337 2.19 -7.20 0.04
CA CYS A 337 1.52 -6.44 -1.02
C CYS A 337 0.42 -7.23 -1.71
N THR A 338 0.46 -8.57 -1.64
CA THR A 338 -0.43 -9.48 -2.34
C THR A 338 -1.40 -10.22 -1.42
N PHE A 339 -1.48 -9.82 -0.16
CA PHE A 339 -2.15 -10.58 0.88
C PHE A 339 -3.68 -10.60 0.77
N TRP A 340 -4.36 -9.50 0.46
CA TRP A 340 -5.83 -9.46 0.54
C TRP A 340 -6.49 -8.71 -0.60
N PRO A 341 -7.81 -8.96 -0.77
CA PRO A 341 -8.42 -9.26 -2.05
C PRO A 341 -7.91 -8.30 -3.08
N ARG A 342 -7.13 -8.84 -3.97
CA ARG A 342 -6.63 -8.07 -5.07
C ARG A 342 -7.57 -8.10 -6.21
N ALA A 343 -7.59 -6.95 -6.77
CA ALA A 343 -7.78 -6.84 -8.16
C ALA A 343 -6.95 -7.88 -8.87
N VAL A 344 -7.57 -8.74 -9.57
CA VAL A 344 -6.85 -9.64 -10.43
C VAL A 344 -6.43 -8.86 -11.65
N HIS A 345 -5.25 -8.25 -11.56
CA HIS A 345 -4.55 -7.87 -12.78
C HIS A 345 -4.17 -9.17 -13.51
N PRO A 346 -4.33 -9.26 -14.84
CA PRO A 346 -4.00 -10.47 -15.61
C PRO A 346 -2.57 -10.97 -15.37
N LEU A 347 -1.63 -10.05 -15.09
CA LEU A 347 -0.22 -10.34 -14.82
C LEU A 347 0.10 -10.47 -13.31
N SER A 348 -0.90 -10.36 -12.44
CA SER A 348 -0.70 -10.46 -10.99
C SER A 348 -0.97 -11.89 -10.53
N PRO A 349 -0.10 -12.49 -9.70
CA PRO A 349 -0.38 -13.79 -9.14
C PRO A 349 -1.65 -13.76 -8.27
N PRO A 350 -2.32 -14.91 -8.08
CA PRO A 350 -3.50 -15.01 -7.25
C PRO A 350 -3.22 -14.56 -5.82
N CYS A 351 -4.26 -14.07 -5.14
CA CYS A 351 -4.17 -13.64 -3.77
C CYS A 351 -3.75 -14.81 -2.87
N TYR A 352 -2.72 -14.59 -2.07
CA TYR A 352 -2.18 -15.60 -1.16
C TYR A 352 -3.24 -16.16 -0.20
N THR A 353 -4.08 -15.32 0.38
CA THR A 353 -5.17 -15.71 1.29
C THR A 353 -6.24 -16.56 0.63
N GLU A 354 -6.51 -16.39 -0.65
CA GLU A 354 -7.50 -17.19 -1.38
C GLU A 354 -7.14 -18.68 -1.39
N ARG A 355 -5.86 -18.99 -1.29
CA ARG A 355 -5.36 -20.36 -1.23
C ARG A 355 -5.18 -20.84 0.20
N VAL A 356 -4.48 -20.05 1.02
CA VAL A 356 -4.05 -20.50 2.35
C VAL A 356 -5.20 -20.65 3.31
N VAL A 357 -6.20 -19.76 3.30
CA VAL A 357 -7.31 -19.85 4.24
C VAL A 357 -8.15 -21.13 4.03
N PRO A 358 -8.58 -21.51 2.81
CA PRO A 358 -9.25 -22.79 2.58
C PRO A 358 -8.40 -24.01 2.97
N GLU A 359 -7.09 -23.99 2.70
CA GLU A 359 -6.18 -25.08 3.10
C GLU A 359 -6.09 -25.20 4.63
N LEU A 360 -6.02 -24.08 5.36
CA LEU A 360 -6.05 -24.08 6.82
C LEU A 360 -7.40 -24.58 7.37
N MET A 361 -8.52 -24.18 6.75
CA MET A 361 -9.84 -24.70 7.15
C MET A 361 -9.91 -26.21 7.03
N ALA A 362 -9.48 -26.77 5.91
CA ALA A 362 -9.41 -28.20 5.69
C ALA A 362 -8.51 -28.88 6.73
N ARG A 363 -7.36 -28.28 7.04
CA ARG A 363 -6.42 -28.80 8.03
C ARG A 363 -7.00 -28.80 9.44
N VAL A 364 -7.74 -27.75 9.83
CA VAL A 364 -8.46 -27.73 11.12
C VAL A 364 -9.47 -28.85 11.20
N GLY A 365 -10.25 -29.10 10.14
CA GLY A 365 -11.21 -30.19 10.08
C GLY A 365 -10.57 -31.58 10.25
N VAL A 366 -9.37 -31.78 9.73
CA VAL A 366 -8.60 -33.02 9.89
C VAL A 366 -8.04 -33.17 11.31
N LEU A 367 -7.55 -32.07 11.92
CA LEU A 367 -6.90 -32.09 13.23
C LEU A 367 -7.91 -32.14 14.39
N ALA A 368 -9.13 -31.68 14.19
CA ALA A 368 -10.19 -31.68 15.18
C ALA A 368 -11.44 -32.38 14.63
N PRO A 369 -11.42 -33.69 14.43
CA PRO A 369 -12.55 -34.44 13.87
C PRO A 369 -13.73 -34.56 14.84
N THR A 370 -13.50 -34.49 16.16
CA THR A 370 -14.55 -34.66 17.18
C THR A 370 -14.70 -33.45 18.07
N ASP A 371 -15.80 -33.35 18.81
CA ASP A 371 -16.08 -32.22 19.73
C ASP A 371 -15.12 -32.18 20.94
N ARG A 372 -14.38 -33.26 21.17
CA ARG A 372 -13.37 -33.35 22.24
C ARG A 372 -12.01 -32.75 21.78
N ASP A 373 -11.82 -32.63 20.50
CA ASP A 373 -10.57 -32.16 19.94
C ASP A 373 -10.50 -30.62 19.94
N GLN A 374 -9.35 -30.08 20.26
CA GLN A 374 -9.07 -28.64 20.22
C GLN A 374 -7.83 -28.38 19.41
N VAL A 375 -7.86 -27.30 18.62
CA VAL A 375 -6.73 -26.85 17.82
C VAL A 375 -6.37 -25.42 18.25
N VAL A 376 -5.13 -25.21 18.68
CA VAL A 376 -4.57 -23.88 18.86
C VAL A 376 -3.89 -23.45 17.57
N LEU A 377 -4.40 -22.41 16.93
CA LEU A 377 -3.78 -21.80 15.75
C LEU A 377 -2.79 -20.76 16.22
N SER A 378 -1.49 -21.07 16.11
CA SER A 378 -0.42 -20.16 16.43
C SER A 378 0.01 -19.39 15.17
N GLY A 379 -0.14 -18.05 15.19
CA GLY A 379 0.20 -17.18 14.07
C GLY A 379 1.21 -16.11 14.44
N HIS A 380 2.36 -16.07 13.73
CA HIS A 380 3.36 -15.02 13.86
C HIS A 380 3.25 -14.04 12.71
N SER A 381 3.34 -12.74 13.00
CA SER A 381 3.36 -11.70 11.97
C SER A 381 2.15 -11.80 11.03
N GLN A 382 2.36 -11.94 9.72
CA GLN A 382 1.31 -12.17 8.74
C GLN A 382 0.48 -13.42 9.03
N GLY A 383 1.08 -14.46 9.63
CA GLY A 383 0.36 -15.63 10.08
C GLY A 383 -0.76 -15.31 11.07
N SER A 384 -0.60 -14.29 11.92
CA SER A 384 -1.63 -13.82 12.83
C SER A 384 -2.87 -13.28 12.09
N VAL A 385 -2.64 -12.64 10.94
CA VAL A 385 -3.71 -12.10 10.09
C VAL A 385 -4.45 -13.24 9.38
N LEU A 386 -3.71 -14.26 8.92
CA LEU A 386 -4.30 -15.46 8.32
C LEU A 386 -5.24 -16.19 9.30
N VAL A 387 -4.77 -16.45 10.51
CA VAL A 387 -5.58 -17.17 11.51
C VAL A 387 -6.76 -16.34 12.01
N ALA A 388 -6.61 -15.02 12.09
CA ALA A 388 -7.73 -14.12 12.40
C ALA A 388 -8.76 -14.07 11.27
N ALA A 389 -8.32 -14.06 10.01
CA ALA A 389 -9.19 -14.09 8.82
C ALA A 389 -9.91 -15.43 8.65
N LEU A 390 -9.33 -16.50 9.17
CA LEU A 390 -9.91 -17.84 9.13
C LEU A 390 -11.17 -17.96 10.01
N VAL A 391 -11.15 -17.40 11.21
CA VAL A 391 -12.21 -17.57 12.22
C VAL A 391 -13.61 -17.25 11.70
N PRO A 392 -13.86 -16.11 11.01
CA PRO A 392 -15.19 -15.82 10.46
C PRO A 392 -15.66 -16.79 9.39
N GLN A 393 -14.76 -17.56 8.79
CA GLN A 393 -15.05 -18.48 7.69
C GLN A 393 -15.29 -19.91 8.18
N LEU A 394 -14.93 -20.23 9.43
CA LEU A 394 -15.23 -21.52 10.04
C LEU A 394 -16.72 -21.61 10.37
N GLY A 395 -17.31 -22.78 10.08
CA GLY A 395 -18.63 -23.13 10.60
C GLY A 395 -18.60 -23.22 12.13
N ASP A 396 -19.76 -23.07 12.79
CA ASP A 396 -19.87 -22.98 14.25
C ASP A 396 -19.24 -24.17 14.97
N VAL A 397 -19.41 -25.37 14.44
CA VAL A 397 -18.85 -26.62 15.00
C VAL A 397 -17.33 -26.60 15.05
N LEU A 398 -16.68 -26.29 13.93
CA LEU A 398 -15.21 -26.20 13.87
C LEU A 398 -14.67 -25.01 14.65
N ARG A 399 -15.41 -23.90 14.66
CA ARG A 399 -15.03 -22.69 15.37
C ARG A 399 -14.96 -22.91 16.89
N ALA A 400 -15.88 -23.66 17.45
CA ALA A 400 -15.87 -24.00 18.86
C ALA A 400 -14.62 -24.79 19.31
N ARG A 401 -13.96 -25.48 18.36
CA ARG A 401 -12.75 -26.29 18.58
C ARG A 401 -11.45 -25.49 18.39
N VAL A 402 -11.53 -24.25 17.92
CA VAL A 402 -10.36 -23.43 17.59
C VAL A 402 -10.07 -22.41 18.70
N ARG A 403 -8.78 -22.25 18.99
CA ARG A 403 -8.24 -21.21 19.86
C ARG A 403 -7.15 -20.44 19.10
N LEU A 404 -6.95 -19.17 19.38
CA LEU A 404 -5.94 -18.34 18.72
C LEU A 404 -4.82 -17.96 19.67
N LEU A 405 -3.58 -18.16 19.23
CA LEU A 405 -2.38 -17.62 19.82
C LEU A 405 -1.66 -16.78 18.75
N THR A 406 -1.83 -15.46 18.78
CA THR A 406 -1.15 -14.57 17.86
C THR A 406 0.03 -13.89 18.53
N HIS A 407 1.08 -13.61 17.77
CA HIS A 407 2.25 -12.94 18.30
C HIS A 407 2.97 -12.12 17.21
N GLY A 408 3.52 -10.97 17.62
CA GLY A 408 4.06 -10.01 16.66
C GLY A 408 3.00 -9.57 15.63
N SER A 409 1.75 -9.43 16.06
CA SER A 409 0.62 -9.26 15.17
C SER A 409 0.53 -7.86 14.56
N PRO A 410 0.52 -7.71 13.22
CA PRO A 410 0.33 -6.44 12.53
C PRO A 410 -1.14 -6.04 12.37
N LEU A 411 -2.09 -6.80 12.89
CA LEU A 411 -3.54 -6.63 12.69
C LEU A 411 -3.99 -5.20 12.94
N ARG A 412 -3.68 -4.64 14.11
CA ARG A 412 -4.10 -3.28 14.48
C ARG A 412 -3.27 -2.21 13.80
N ARG A 413 -1.96 -2.45 13.66
CA ARG A 413 -0.99 -1.45 13.19
C ARG A 413 -1.02 -1.26 11.69
N LEU A 414 -1.13 -2.34 10.91
CA LEU A 414 -1.05 -2.31 9.45
C LEU A 414 -2.37 -2.71 8.76
N TYR A 415 -3.06 -3.75 9.26
CA TYR A 415 -4.21 -4.28 8.53
C TYR A 415 -5.52 -3.54 8.84
N ALA A 416 -5.79 -3.19 10.09
CA ALA A 416 -7.02 -2.46 10.44
C ALA A 416 -7.14 -1.11 9.72
N PRO A 417 -6.08 -0.29 9.59
CA PRO A 417 -6.16 0.98 8.88
C PRO A 417 -6.45 0.86 7.38
N PHE A 418 -5.92 -0.18 6.73
CA PHE A 418 -6.06 -0.38 5.29
C PHE A 418 -7.23 -1.28 4.91
N PHE A 419 -7.64 -2.17 5.82
CA PHE A 419 -8.74 -3.11 5.63
C PHE A 419 -9.76 -3.03 6.78
N PRO A 420 -10.30 -1.84 7.09
CA PRO A 420 -11.18 -1.65 8.25
C PRO A 420 -12.45 -2.49 8.18
N ALA A 421 -12.88 -2.88 6.98
CA ALA A 421 -14.02 -3.75 6.78
C ALA A 421 -13.84 -5.15 7.36
N TYR A 422 -12.60 -5.64 7.43
CA TYR A 422 -12.26 -6.98 7.90
C TYR A 422 -11.62 -6.98 9.28
N PHE A 423 -10.70 -6.04 9.51
CA PHE A 423 -9.84 -5.98 10.69
C PHE A 423 -10.02 -4.70 11.51
N GLY A 424 -11.09 -3.93 11.25
CA GLY A 424 -11.48 -2.83 12.12
C GLY A 424 -11.98 -3.32 13.47
N ASP A 425 -12.35 -2.38 14.37
CA ASP A 425 -12.77 -2.71 15.73
C ASP A 425 -13.92 -3.74 15.76
N ALA A 426 -14.91 -3.59 14.88
CA ALA A 426 -16.03 -4.52 14.79
C ALA A 426 -15.59 -5.92 14.30
N GLY A 427 -14.69 -5.99 13.31
CA GLY A 427 -14.19 -7.25 12.78
C GLY A 427 -13.35 -8.01 13.80
N LEU A 428 -12.44 -7.32 14.49
CA LEU A 428 -11.59 -7.91 15.52
C LEU A 428 -12.41 -8.33 16.74
N SER A 429 -13.40 -7.52 17.19
CA SER A 429 -14.32 -7.87 18.28
C SER A 429 -15.12 -9.11 17.93
N ALA A 430 -15.61 -9.24 16.70
CA ALA A 430 -16.33 -10.43 16.26
C ALA A 430 -15.45 -11.71 16.28
N VAL A 431 -14.14 -11.60 16.05
CA VAL A 431 -13.22 -12.73 16.23
C VAL A 431 -13.07 -13.07 17.72
N ARG A 432 -12.85 -12.06 18.58
CA ARG A 432 -12.71 -12.23 20.02
C ARG A 432 -13.94 -12.89 20.68
N GLU A 433 -15.14 -12.52 20.25
CA GLU A 433 -16.39 -13.08 20.76
C GLU A 433 -16.60 -14.54 20.38
N ARG A 434 -15.93 -15.01 19.32
CA ARG A 434 -16.15 -16.35 18.76
C ARG A 434 -15.13 -17.40 19.17
N VAL A 435 -13.93 -16.98 19.56
CA VAL A 435 -12.85 -17.89 19.95
C VAL A 435 -12.03 -17.33 21.10
N SER A 436 -11.51 -18.20 21.97
CA SER A 436 -10.52 -17.81 22.96
C SER A 436 -9.25 -17.35 22.25
N TRP A 437 -8.76 -16.17 22.59
CA TRP A 437 -7.65 -15.53 21.89
C TRP A 437 -6.64 -14.96 22.88
N CYS A 438 -5.36 -15.24 22.65
CA CYS A 438 -4.24 -14.60 23.30
C CYS A 438 -3.31 -13.99 22.24
N ASN A 439 -2.92 -12.72 22.42
CA ASN A 439 -1.98 -12.03 21.55
C ASN A 439 -0.76 -11.57 22.36
N LEU A 440 0.41 -12.01 21.96
CA LEU A 440 1.68 -11.59 22.58
C LEU A 440 2.28 -10.42 21.79
N TYR A 441 2.65 -9.35 22.48
CA TYR A 441 3.25 -8.18 21.82
C TYR A 441 4.41 -7.59 22.61
N ARG A 442 5.31 -6.89 21.92
CA ARG A 442 6.46 -6.16 22.45
C ARG A 442 6.43 -4.71 21.99
N LEU A 443 6.94 -3.80 22.79
CA LEU A 443 7.12 -2.39 22.37
C LEU A 443 8.35 -2.17 21.48
N SER A 444 9.28 -3.10 21.49
CA SER A 444 10.43 -3.14 20.57
C SER A 444 10.07 -3.64 19.17
N ASP A 445 8.88 -4.24 18.99
CA ASP A 445 8.45 -4.75 17.70
C ASP A 445 7.95 -3.61 16.79
N PRO A 446 8.61 -3.34 15.64
CA PRO A 446 8.20 -2.28 14.73
C PRO A 446 6.97 -2.65 13.88
N ILE A 447 6.61 -3.94 13.80
CA ILE A 447 5.54 -4.46 12.95
C ILE A 447 4.35 -4.89 13.78
N GLY A 448 4.58 -5.72 14.78
CA GLY A 448 3.57 -6.24 15.68
C GLY A 448 3.19 -5.27 16.79
N GLY A 449 2.02 -5.52 17.40
CA GLY A 449 1.54 -4.70 18.50
C GLY A 449 0.31 -5.30 19.17
N PRO A 450 -0.29 -4.57 20.14
CA PRO A 450 -1.56 -4.96 20.72
C PRO A 450 -2.68 -4.89 19.67
N VAL A 451 -3.61 -5.83 19.74
CA VAL A 451 -4.74 -5.93 18.80
C VAL A 451 -5.89 -5.06 19.24
N PHE A 452 -6.18 -4.98 20.54
CA PHE A 452 -7.35 -4.26 21.05
C PHE A 452 -7.01 -2.91 21.68
N ARG A 453 -6.12 -2.86 22.64
CA ARG A 453 -5.77 -1.62 23.35
C ARG A 453 -4.28 -1.33 23.31
N ARG A 454 -3.93 -0.06 23.10
CA ARG A 454 -2.67 0.48 23.56
C ARG A 454 -2.79 0.68 25.08
N VAL A 455 -2.60 -0.35 25.83
CA VAL A 455 -2.35 -0.20 27.25
C VAL A 455 -0.87 0.12 27.37
N ASP A 456 -0.57 1.24 28.03
CA ASP A 456 0.79 1.50 28.47
C ASP A 456 1.17 0.42 29.49
N PRO A 457 2.09 -0.51 29.18
CA PRO A 457 2.42 -1.58 30.09
C PRO A 457 3.10 -1.07 31.38
N LEU A 458 3.56 0.20 31.40
CA LEU A 458 4.21 0.85 32.52
C LEU A 458 3.20 1.54 33.43
N ALA A 459 2.01 1.91 32.93
CA ALA A 459 1.03 2.69 33.66
C ALA A 459 0.14 1.89 34.62
N GLY A 460 0.29 0.57 34.75
CA GLY A 460 -0.45 -0.27 35.69
C GLY A 460 -1.97 -0.34 35.44
N GLY A 461 -2.44 0.00 34.25
CA GLY A 461 -3.86 -0.01 33.88
C GLY A 461 -4.44 -1.41 33.69
N GLU A 462 -5.78 -1.49 33.58
CA GLU A 462 -6.52 -2.71 33.34
C GLU A 462 -6.03 -3.41 32.05
N ARG A 463 -5.57 -4.63 32.20
CA ARG A 463 -5.02 -5.44 31.10
C ARG A 463 -6.18 -5.97 30.24
N ASP A 464 -6.05 -5.84 28.92
CA ASP A 464 -6.98 -6.52 28.01
C ASP A 464 -6.82 -8.03 28.16
N ALA A 465 -7.94 -8.75 28.10
CA ALA A 465 -7.93 -10.20 28.25
C ALA A 465 -7.18 -10.92 27.13
N VAL A 466 -7.07 -10.28 25.95
CA VAL A 466 -6.40 -10.84 24.76
C VAL A 466 -4.93 -10.44 24.71
N ASP A 467 -4.61 -9.14 24.90
CA ASP A 467 -3.27 -8.61 24.69
C ASP A 467 -2.37 -8.82 25.92
N ARG A 468 -1.27 -9.55 25.73
CA ARG A 468 -0.25 -9.79 26.77
C ARG A 468 1.08 -9.18 26.34
N PHE A 469 1.58 -8.28 27.18
CA PHE A 469 2.85 -7.62 26.97
C PHE A 469 4.03 -8.55 27.33
N CYS A 470 5.04 -8.59 26.47
CA CYS A 470 6.32 -9.27 26.68
C CYS A 470 7.46 -8.25 26.74
N TRP A 471 8.29 -8.32 27.78
CA TRP A 471 9.47 -7.47 27.89
C TRP A 471 10.51 -7.84 26.83
N ASP A 472 11.00 -6.84 26.10
CA ASP A 472 12.07 -7.04 25.11
C ASP A 472 12.93 -5.78 25.00
N PRO A 473 14.23 -5.87 25.36
CA PRO A 473 14.88 -7.09 25.89
C PRO A 473 14.26 -7.55 27.23
N ALA A 474 14.40 -8.84 27.53
CA ALA A 474 13.98 -9.37 28.82
C ALA A 474 14.70 -8.60 29.94
N ARG A 475 14.05 -8.47 31.10
CA ARG A 475 14.64 -7.78 32.24
C ARG A 475 15.78 -8.63 32.78
N PRO A 476 17.04 -8.09 32.86
CA PRO A 476 18.17 -8.80 33.43
C PRO A 476 18.00 -8.97 34.94
N GLY A 477 18.56 -10.04 35.48
CA GLY A 477 18.76 -10.18 36.91
C GLY A 477 19.84 -9.20 37.44
N PRO A 478 19.94 -9.04 38.77
CA PRO A 478 20.97 -8.20 39.35
C PRO A 478 22.40 -8.63 38.92
N GLY A 479 23.13 -7.72 38.27
CA GLY A 479 24.47 -7.99 37.78
C GLY A 479 24.56 -8.77 36.47
N GLU A 480 23.46 -9.11 35.85
CA GLU A 480 23.40 -9.74 34.53
C GLU A 480 23.47 -8.67 33.41
N PRO A 481 24.17 -8.95 32.31
CA PRO A 481 24.17 -8.06 31.16
C PRO A 481 22.78 -7.98 30.50
N LEU A 482 22.51 -6.84 29.88
CA LEU A 482 21.26 -6.66 29.11
C LEU A 482 21.17 -7.70 27.99
N PRO A 483 20.12 -8.53 27.94
CA PRO A 483 19.91 -9.47 26.85
C PRO A 483 19.73 -8.77 25.50
N GLU A 484 20.01 -9.49 24.42
CA GLU A 484 19.77 -8.96 23.07
C GLU A 484 18.27 -8.71 22.83
N THR A 485 17.98 -7.60 22.14
CA THR A 485 16.62 -7.28 21.70
C THR A 485 16.21 -8.23 20.57
N ARG A 486 15.08 -8.88 20.73
CA ARG A 486 14.55 -9.84 19.74
C ARG A 486 13.68 -9.18 18.68
N TRP A 487 13.24 -7.97 18.89
CA TRP A 487 12.40 -7.19 17.97
C TRP A 487 11.12 -7.95 17.56
N HIS A 488 10.98 -8.18 16.25
CA HIS A 488 9.84 -8.86 15.66
C HIS A 488 9.93 -10.39 15.68
N SER A 489 11.05 -10.96 16.10
CA SER A 489 11.32 -12.39 15.99
C SER A 489 11.38 -13.09 17.36
N GLY A 490 11.32 -14.43 17.37
CA GLY A 490 11.60 -15.23 18.57
C GLY A 490 10.55 -15.14 19.68
N TYR A 491 9.28 -14.83 19.38
CA TYR A 491 8.20 -14.86 20.36
C TYR A 491 7.97 -16.25 20.95
N TRP A 492 8.15 -17.29 20.15
CA TRP A 492 8.01 -18.70 20.57
C TRP A 492 9.14 -19.18 21.52
N LEU A 493 10.14 -18.39 21.74
CA LEU A 493 11.23 -18.63 22.71
C LEU A 493 10.98 -17.95 24.06
N GLU A 494 9.86 -17.27 24.22
CA GLU A 494 9.49 -16.59 25.45
C GLU A 494 8.74 -17.51 26.40
N PRO A 495 9.02 -17.48 27.71
CA PRO A 495 8.25 -18.23 28.69
C PRO A 495 6.74 -17.87 28.68
N SER A 496 6.43 -16.62 28.27
CA SER A 496 5.05 -16.15 28.10
C SER A 496 4.31 -16.85 26.96
N TYR A 497 5.04 -17.36 25.96
CA TYR A 497 4.43 -18.15 24.87
C TYR A 497 3.92 -19.49 25.39
N ASP A 498 4.75 -20.23 26.11
CA ASP A 498 4.36 -21.53 26.70
C ASP A 498 3.22 -21.36 27.70
N THR A 499 3.28 -20.32 28.53
CA THR A 499 2.21 -19.96 29.47
C THR A 499 0.89 -19.64 28.76
N ALA A 500 0.95 -18.90 27.66
CA ALA A 500 -0.24 -18.56 26.87
C ALA A 500 -0.81 -19.80 26.17
N LEU A 501 0.05 -20.65 25.61
CA LEU A 501 -0.34 -21.90 24.97
C LEU A 501 -1.03 -22.84 25.98
N ALA A 502 -0.40 -23.05 27.14
CA ALA A 502 -0.97 -23.88 28.21
C ALA A 502 -2.33 -23.32 28.70
N GLY A 503 -2.43 -21.99 28.85
CA GLY A 503 -3.67 -21.34 29.22
C GLY A 503 -4.80 -21.56 28.20
N LEU A 504 -4.50 -21.51 26.91
CA LEU A 504 -5.49 -21.74 25.85
C LEU A 504 -5.93 -23.22 25.77
N VAL A 505 -5.02 -24.17 26.02
CA VAL A 505 -5.31 -25.59 26.03
C VAL A 505 -6.17 -25.98 27.25
N SER A 506 -5.99 -25.31 28.40
CA SER A 506 -6.74 -25.60 29.63
C SER A 506 -8.18 -25.06 29.63
N VAL A 507 -8.54 -24.16 28.71
CA VAL A 507 -9.91 -23.64 28.60
C VAL A 507 -10.85 -24.75 28.12
N LYS A 508 -11.76 -25.18 28.98
CA LYS A 508 -12.82 -26.16 28.60
C LYS A 508 -13.68 -25.59 27.48
N PRO A 509 -14.15 -26.41 26.53
CA PRO A 509 -15.13 -25.95 25.54
C PRO A 509 -16.32 -25.34 26.27
N ALA A 510 -16.87 -24.23 25.73
CA ALA A 510 -18.17 -23.76 26.20
C ALA A 510 -19.20 -24.86 25.95
N ALA A 511 -19.91 -25.26 26.99
CA ALA A 511 -20.94 -26.28 26.96
C ALA A 511 -22.10 -25.91 26.05
#